data_ca96ba54ce44c1bfa8ff31c510f6698e
#
_entry.id   ca96ba54ce44c1bfa8ff31c510f6698e
#
_cell.length_a   1.000
_cell.length_b   1.000
_cell.length_c   1.000
_cell.angle_alpha   90.00
_cell.angle_beta   90.00
_cell.angle_gamma   90.00
#
_symmetry.space_group_name_H-M   'P 1'
#
loop_
_entity.id
_entity.type
_entity.pdbx_description
1 polymer ?
#
loop_
_entity_poly.entity_id
_entity_poly.type
_entity_poly.pdbx_seq_one_letter_code
_entity_poly.pdbx_strand_id
1 'polypeptide(L)'
;MKNKQLLSLLGCSLAALPSMVVAQQKVDKRPNILFILSDDHARTAVSAYGGINAKLAPTPNIDAIGHNGAIMENMLCTNSISGPSRACLLTGKYSTTHGFYQNEGGIVFDNTQQQYQKILRENGYTTALFGKWHLFSDPAGFDYYKIHANPSQQGTYWDPVYSTNGKKKKEKGYATRLTTNYALEWLESQCDKDKPFCMMLHYKAPHRPWEPDSCYLDLFKDVEFPYPATFDDDYRTREKTIGESMATIENHLSRGDLKQIPPTGLSQKEKNKWLWWGGSGKNQYWTPDANLKGEDLKKWKFQTYLKNYLRVVRSVDDQVGRVVEYLKKNGLYENTIIVYMGDQGFFLGEHGLYDKRWMYEESLQMPCLISYPGHIPEGQRLKNLTLNVDIAPTLLNYAGVKIPSDMQGVSMKGLLEGDKTVEKNWRKSAYYQYFEYPKWHNVQPHYGVRTDRYKLIHFYYNIDQWEFYDMQADPNELTNQYDNPAYAKIIRELKKEIVKLQKEYNDTMSLEERRKLTDKYMLKYEE
;
A
#
# COMPACT_ATOMS: atom_id res chain seq x y z
N MET A 1 -74.39 8.98 -78.36
CA MET A 1 -73.88 10.26 -77.83
C MET A 1 -73.83 10.18 -76.30
N LYS A 2 -72.77 10.60 -75.75
CA LYS A 2 -72.44 10.75 -74.31
C LYS A 2 -71.83 9.53 -73.59
N ASN A 3 -70.48 9.55 -73.59
CA ASN A 3 -69.58 8.77 -72.74
C ASN A 3 -69.76 9.10 -71.21
N LYS A 4 -69.75 8.08 -70.37
CA LYS A 4 -69.48 8.23 -68.98
C LYS A 4 -68.25 7.41 -68.60
N GLN A 5 -67.18 8.12 -68.21
CA GLN A 5 -65.97 7.53 -67.68
C GLN A 5 -66.23 7.10 -66.28
N LEU A 6 -65.81 5.88 -65.95
CA LEU A 6 -65.67 5.39 -64.57
C LEU A 6 -64.29 5.75 -64.07
N LEU A 7 -64.21 6.52 -62.94
CA LEU A 7 -62.97 6.69 -62.14
C LEU A 7 -62.88 5.55 -61.14
N SER A 8 -61.81 4.78 -61.25
CA SER A 8 -61.42 3.81 -60.21
C SER A 8 -60.53 4.48 -59.15
N LEU A 9 -60.97 4.49 -57.89
CA LEU A 9 -60.19 4.91 -56.73
C LEU A 9 -59.32 3.75 -56.32
N LEU A 10 -57.98 3.88 -56.51
CA LEU A 10 -56.98 3.04 -55.85
C LEU A 10 -56.74 3.58 -54.40
N GLY A 11 -57.18 2.83 -53.42
CA GLY A 11 -56.85 3.09 -52.04
C GLY A 11 -55.43 2.59 -51.71
N CYS A 12 -54.48 3.49 -51.47
CA CYS A 12 -53.18 3.16 -50.94
C CYS A 12 -53.30 2.93 -49.42
N SER A 13 -53.23 1.69 -48.96
CA SER A 13 -53.07 1.33 -47.58
C SER A 13 -51.61 1.58 -47.16
N LEU A 14 -51.32 2.67 -46.42
CA LEU A 14 -50.04 2.85 -45.73
C LEU A 14 -50.00 1.88 -44.56
N ALA A 15 -49.21 0.83 -44.68
CA ALA A 15 -48.82 0.00 -43.53
C ALA A 15 -47.86 0.79 -42.62
N ALA A 16 -48.33 1.21 -41.48
CA ALA A 16 -47.49 1.79 -40.41
C ALA A 16 -46.59 0.68 -39.86
N LEU A 17 -45.29 0.72 -40.21
CA LEU A 17 -44.26 -0.08 -39.56
C LEU A 17 -44.09 0.41 -38.09
N PRO A 18 -44.11 -0.47 -37.08
CA PRO A 18 -43.82 -0.07 -35.71
C PRO A 18 -42.36 0.38 -35.64
N SER A 19 -42.13 1.66 -35.33
CA SER A 19 -40.79 2.16 -34.98
C SER A 19 -40.34 1.42 -33.72
N MET A 20 -39.44 0.45 -33.87
CA MET A 20 -38.69 -0.08 -32.73
C MET A 20 -37.86 1.08 -32.17
N VAL A 21 -38.31 1.66 -31.09
CA VAL A 21 -37.51 2.51 -30.21
C VAL A 21 -36.48 1.58 -29.57
N VAL A 22 -35.30 1.49 -30.19
CA VAL A 22 -34.14 0.93 -29.53
C VAL A 22 -33.85 1.89 -28.36
N ALA A 23 -34.19 1.47 -27.15
CA ALA A 23 -33.80 2.19 -25.95
C ALA A 23 -32.26 2.26 -25.98
N GLN A 24 -31.74 3.44 -26.28
CA GLN A 24 -30.32 3.71 -26.16
C GLN A 24 -29.97 3.44 -24.70
N GLN A 25 -29.27 2.35 -24.41
CA GLN A 25 -28.76 2.01 -23.09
C GLN A 25 -27.90 3.20 -22.64
N LYS A 26 -28.32 3.86 -21.57
CA LYS A 26 -27.62 5.03 -21.04
C LYS A 26 -26.30 4.52 -20.49
N VAL A 27 -25.20 4.73 -21.21
CA VAL A 27 -23.86 4.36 -20.77
C VAL A 27 -23.64 5.03 -19.40
N ASP A 28 -23.30 4.23 -18.41
CA ASP A 28 -22.96 4.73 -17.06
C ASP A 28 -21.66 5.55 -17.17
N LYS A 29 -21.74 6.85 -16.89
CA LYS A 29 -20.61 7.78 -17.01
C LYS A 29 -19.71 7.80 -15.75
N ARG A 30 -20.08 7.03 -14.72
CA ARG A 30 -19.24 6.95 -13.53
C ARG A 30 -17.89 6.28 -13.86
N PRO A 31 -16.78 6.71 -13.24
CA PRO A 31 -15.47 6.16 -13.56
C PRO A 31 -15.34 4.70 -13.15
N ASN A 32 -14.58 3.95 -13.92
CA ASN A 32 -13.97 2.73 -13.42
C ASN A 32 -12.91 3.08 -12.38
N ILE A 33 -12.66 2.17 -11.45
CA ILE A 33 -11.63 2.31 -10.41
C ILE A 33 -10.67 1.13 -10.50
N LEU A 34 -9.41 1.43 -10.78
CA LEU A 34 -8.30 0.49 -10.66
C LEU A 34 -7.44 0.91 -9.46
N PHE A 35 -7.52 0.15 -8.37
CA PHE A 35 -6.72 0.37 -7.18
C PHE A 35 -5.60 -0.66 -7.09
N ILE A 36 -4.35 -0.22 -7.33
CA ILE A 36 -3.15 -1.05 -7.29
C ILE A 36 -2.43 -0.81 -5.98
N LEU A 37 -2.27 -1.86 -5.17
CA LEU A 37 -1.60 -1.80 -3.89
C LEU A 37 -0.41 -2.76 -3.88
N SER A 38 0.79 -2.24 -3.63
CA SER A 38 2.02 -3.03 -3.45
C SER A 38 2.40 -3.12 -1.98
N ASP A 39 2.73 -4.32 -1.54
CA ASP A 39 3.05 -4.63 -0.15
C ASP A 39 4.50 -4.26 0.18
N ASP A 40 4.72 -3.39 1.18
CA ASP A 40 6.05 -2.91 1.58
C ASP A 40 6.80 -2.12 0.47
N HIS A 41 6.10 -1.35 -0.35
CA HIS A 41 6.77 -0.57 -1.39
C HIS A 41 7.25 0.78 -0.82
N ALA A 42 8.57 0.89 -0.63
CA ALA A 42 9.21 2.12 -0.19
C ALA A 42 9.00 3.28 -1.18
N ARG A 43 8.71 4.47 -0.65
CA ARG A 43 8.60 5.69 -1.47
C ARG A 43 9.88 5.95 -2.27
N THR A 44 11.05 5.71 -1.68
CA THR A 44 12.37 5.90 -2.29
C THR A 44 12.69 4.90 -3.41
N ALA A 45 11.89 3.83 -3.57
CA ALA A 45 12.00 2.85 -4.65
C ALA A 45 11.07 3.14 -5.85
N VAL A 46 10.29 4.22 -5.80
CA VAL A 46 9.51 4.72 -6.95
C VAL A 46 10.24 5.93 -7.53
N SER A 47 10.73 5.81 -8.78
CA SER A 47 11.66 6.80 -9.36
C SER A 47 11.05 8.20 -9.54
N ALA A 48 9.74 8.33 -9.67
CA ALA A 48 9.03 9.61 -9.72
C ALA A 48 9.26 10.50 -8.48
N TYR A 49 9.63 9.92 -7.33
CA TYR A 49 9.97 10.69 -6.13
C TYR A 49 11.43 11.19 -6.08
N GLY A 50 12.29 10.75 -6.99
CA GLY A 50 13.67 11.26 -7.12
C GLY A 50 14.63 10.77 -6.02
N GLY A 51 14.36 9.64 -5.37
CA GLY A 51 15.23 9.01 -4.38
C GLY A 51 16.62 8.66 -4.92
N ILE A 52 17.58 8.32 -4.03
CA ILE A 52 18.98 8.05 -4.40
C ILE A 52 19.15 6.94 -5.44
N ASN A 53 18.19 6.01 -5.50
CA ASN A 53 18.18 4.88 -6.41
C ASN A 53 17.43 5.13 -7.73
N ALA A 54 16.74 6.29 -7.88
CA ALA A 54 15.79 6.55 -8.97
C ALA A 54 16.38 6.39 -10.38
N LYS A 55 17.64 6.82 -10.58
CA LYS A 55 18.32 6.71 -11.89
C LYS A 55 18.84 5.30 -12.17
N LEU A 56 19.18 4.54 -11.13
CA LEU A 56 19.73 3.18 -11.24
C LEU A 56 18.63 2.12 -11.38
N ALA A 57 17.48 2.36 -10.75
CA ALA A 57 16.34 1.45 -10.74
C ALA A 57 15.04 2.21 -11.06
N PRO A 58 14.84 2.65 -12.32
CA PRO A 58 13.63 3.37 -12.72
C PRO A 58 12.38 2.50 -12.73
N THR A 59 11.23 3.12 -12.43
CA THR A 59 9.89 2.53 -12.42
C THR A 59 8.97 3.23 -13.43
N PRO A 60 9.28 3.18 -14.74
CA PRO A 60 8.65 4.04 -15.75
C PRO A 60 7.14 3.86 -15.87
N ASN A 61 6.61 2.66 -15.64
CA ASN A 61 5.17 2.40 -15.75
C ASN A 61 4.40 2.93 -14.55
N ILE A 62 4.96 2.80 -13.35
CA ILE A 62 4.41 3.39 -12.12
C ILE A 62 4.50 4.91 -12.21
N ASP A 63 5.66 5.44 -12.59
CA ASP A 63 5.90 6.89 -12.74
C ASP A 63 4.92 7.54 -13.71
N ALA A 64 4.58 6.85 -14.80
CA ALA A 64 3.62 7.34 -15.79
C ALA A 64 2.24 7.60 -15.19
N ILE A 65 1.80 6.86 -14.17
CA ILE A 65 0.54 7.14 -13.48
C ILE A 65 0.59 8.53 -12.83
N GLY A 66 1.67 8.84 -12.11
CA GLY A 66 1.85 10.14 -11.46
C GLY A 66 2.06 11.29 -12.45
N HIS A 67 2.79 11.05 -13.53
CA HIS A 67 3.03 12.06 -14.57
C HIS A 67 1.76 12.41 -15.35
N ASN A 68 0.87 11.43 -15.57
CA ASN A 68 -0.44 11.64 -16.19
C ASN A 68 -1.53 12.02 -15.15
N GLY A 69 -1.14 12.53 -13.99
CA GLY A 69 -2.02 12.94 -12.92
C GLY A 69 -1.27 13.59 -11.78
N ALA A 70 -1.35 13.04 -10.56
CA ALA A 70 -0.78 13.61 -9.35
C ALA A 70 0.16 12.64 -8.63
N ILE A 71 1.28 13.15 -8.14
CA ILE A 71 2.19 12.50 -7.19
C ILE A 71 1.94 13.10 -5.81
N MET A 72 1.52 12.26 -4.86
CA MET A 72 1.27 12.68 -3.48
C MET A 72 2.58 12.66 -2.69
N GLU A 73 3.16 13.84 -2.42
CA GLU A 73 4.47 13.94 -1.75
C GLU A 73 4.44 13.52 -0.28
N ASN A 74 3.30 13.70 0.39
CA ASN A 74 3.09 13.42 1.80
C ASN A 74 1.85 12.54 2.03
N MET A 75 1.80 11.39 1.36
CA MET A 75 0.82 10.34 1.70
C MET A 75 1.35 9.56 2.91
N LEU A 76 0.65 9.63 4.03
CA LEU A 76 1.07 9.06 5.30
C LEU A 76 0.20 7.86 5.69
N CYS A 77 0.83 6.84 6.26
CA CYS A 77 0.15 5.71 6.87
C CYS A 77 -0.25 6.05 8.31
N THR A 78 -1.46 5.70 8.70
CA THR A 78 -1.95 5.93 10.08
C THR A 78 -1.56 4.82 11.05
N ASN A 79 -1.11 3.66 10.53
CA ASN A 79 -0.53 2.54 11.27
C ASN A 79 0.38 1.76 10.31
N SER A 80 1.70 1.88 10.44
CA SER A 80 2.68 1.39 9.47
C SER A 80 2.91 -0.12 9.55
N ILE A 81 1.82 -0.91 9.40
CA ILE A 81 1.86 -2.36 9.29
C ILE A 81 0.71 -2.85 8.40
N SER A 82 0.98 -3.84 7.55
CA SER A 82 0.16 -4.18 6.38
C SER A 82 -1.33 -4.40 6.67
N GLY A 83 -1.69 -5.28 7.61
CA GLY A 83 -3.10 -5.58 7.88
C GLY A 83 -3.89 -4.36 8.36
N PRO A 84 -3.48 -3.69 9.44
CA PRO A 84 -4.10 -2.45 9.92
C PRO A 84 -4.20 -1.35 8.87
N SER A 85 -3.13 -1.12 8.11
CA SER A 85 -3.17 -0.13 7.02
C SER A 85 -4.19 -0.48 5.94
N ARG A 86 -4.27 -1.76 5.53
CA ARG A 86 -5.28 -2.25 4.59
C ARG A 86 -6.70 -2.06 5.12
N ALA A 87 -6.92 -2.31 6.42
CA ALA A 87 -8.21 -2.05 7.06
C ALA A 87 -8.55 -0.55 7.04
N CYS A 88 -7.56 0.34 7.30
CA CYS A 88 -7.72 1.79 7.18
C CYS A 88 -8.12 2.21 5.76
N LEU A 89 -7.44 1.68 4.72
CA LEU A 89 -7.73 1.93 3.31
C LEU A 89 -9.17 1.52 2.93
N LEU A 90 -9.63 0.37 3.41
CA LEU A 90 -10.96 -0.15 3.08
C LEU A 90 -12.10 0.60 3.79
N THR A 91 -11.89 0.95 5.05
CA THR A 91 -12.93 1.51 5.91
C THR A 91 -12.95 3.04 5.96
N GLY A 92 -11.83 3.69 5.60
CA GLY A 92 -11.63 5.13 5.82
C GLY A 92 -11.55 5.49 7.32
N LYS A 93 -11.15 4.53 8.19
CA LYS A 93 -11.12 4.69 9.65
C LYS A 93 -9.77 4.34 10.23
N TYR A 94 -9.45 4.91 11.39
CA TYR A 94 -8.26 4.58 12.18
C TYR A 94 -8.38 3.20 12.88
N SER A 95 -7.23 2.62 13.24
CA SER A 95 -7.18 1.30 13.89
C SER A 95 -8.00 1.22 15.18
N THR A 96 -8.06 2.27 15.97
CA THR A 96 -8.88 2.36 17.18
C THR A 96 -10.39 2.33 16.91
N THR A 97 -10.82 2.70 15.71
CA THR A 97 -12.22 2.69 15.32
C THR A 97 -12.61 1.38 14.63
N HIS A 98 -11.79 0.85 13.71
CA HIS A 98 -12.12 -0.42 13.04
C HIS A 98 -11.67 -1.67 13.82
N GLY A 99 -10.91 -1.52 14.92
CA GLY A 99 -10.58 -2.61 15.84
C GLY A 99 -9.51 -3.59 15.38
N PHE A 100 -8.83 -3.36 14.27
CA PHE A 100 -7.77 -4.22 13.74
C PHE A 100 -6.41 -3.55 13.92
N TYR A 101 -5.66 -3.93 14.97
CA TYR A 101 -4.52 -3.18 15.47
C TYR A 101 -3.16 -3.66 14.96
N GLN A 102 -3.04 -4.98 14.65
CA GLN A 102 -1.78 -5.66 14.36
C GLN A 102 -1.98 -6.87 13.45
N ASN A 103 -0.88 -7.43 12.93
CA ASN A 103 -0.92 -8.57 12.02
C ASN A 103 -1.05 -9.92 12.72
N GLU A 104 -0.69 -10.01 13.99
CA GLU A 104 -0.51 -11.26 14.70
C GLU A 104 -1.39 -11.31 15.97
N GLY A 105 -1.23 -12.31 16.80
CA GLY A 105 -1.98 -12.41 18.07
C GLY A 105 -3.42 -12.89 17.94
N GLY A 106 -3.78 -13.50 16.81
CA GLY A 106 -5.12 -14.08 16.58
C GLY A 106 -6.21 -13.04 16.31
N ILE A 107 -5.85 -11.80 16.08
CA ILE A 107 -6.82 -10.76 15.71
C ILE A 107 -7.28 -10.97 14.27
N VAL A 108 -8.60 -10.87 14.04
CA VAL A 108 -9.23 -11.00 12.74
C VAL A 108 -10.02 -9.72 12.44
N PHE A 109 -9.90 -9.20 11.24
CA PHE A 109 -10.65 -8.02 10.83
C PHE A 109 -12.15 -8.34 10.74
N ASP A 110 -12.97 -7.55 11.40
CA ASP A 110 -14.41 -7.63 11.28
C ASP A 110 -14.87 -7.14 9.90
N ASN A 111 -15.08 -8.09 8.99
CA ASN A 111 -15.49 -7.81 7.62
C ASN A 111 -16.97 -7.43 7.49
N THR A 112 -17.76 -7.39 8.57
CA THR A 112 -19.15 -6.91 8.55
C THR A 112 -19.21 -5.38 8.46
N GLN A 113 -18.16 -4.69 8.91
CA GLN A 113 -18.05 -3.23 8.83
C GLN A 113 -18.23 -2.70 7.42
N GLN A 114 -18.63 -1.43 7.32
CA GLN A 114 -18.66 -0.72 6.04
C GLN A 114 -17.25 -0.57 5.46
N GLN A 115 -17.15 -0.85 4.17
CA GLN A 115 -15.94 -0.76 3.38
C GLN A 115 -16.31 -0.16 2.02
N TYR A 116 -15.44 0.62 1.41
CA TYR A 116 -15.80 1.36 0.20
C TYR A 116 -16.22 0.45 -0.98
N GLN A 117 -15.61 -0.72 -1.14
CA GLN A 117 -16.00 -1.66 -2.19
C GLN A 117 -17.40 -2.25 -1.99
N LYS A 118 -17.85 -2.46 -0.74
CA LYS A 118 -19.22 -2.86 -0.44
C LYS A 118 -20.20 -1.81 -0.91
N ILE A 119 -19.93 -0.55 -0.53
CA ILE A 119 -20.74 0.59 -0.89
C ILE A 119 -20.80 0.77 -2.41
N LEU A 120 -19.67 0.66 -3.10
CA LEU A 120 -19.62 0.73 -4.56
C LEU A 120 -20.46 -0.38 -5.21
N ARG A 121 -20.32 -1.62 -4.72
CA ARG A 121 -21.12 -2.75 -5.20
C ARG A 121 -22.62 -2.53 -5.03
N GLU A 122 -23.05 -2.06 -3.87
CA GLU A 122 -24.45 -1.70 -3.57
C GLU A 122 -24.97 -0.58 -4.49
N ASN A 123 -24.05 0.25 -5.01
CA ASN A 123 -24.34 1.33 -5.95
C ASN A 123 -24.07 0.93 -7.41
N GLY A 124 -24.04 -0.36 -7.74
CA GLY A 124 -24.05 -0.87 -9.11
C GLY A 124 -22.67 -1.02 -9.77
N TYR A 125 -21.57 -0.94 -9.03
CA TYR A 125 -20.25 -1.31 -9.52
C TYR A 125 -20.09 -2.83 -9.57
N THR A 126 -19.39 -3.34 -10.58
CA THR A 126 -18.84 -4.70 -10.55
C THR A 126 -17.52 -4.68 -9.79
N THR A 127 -17.37 -5.53 -8.78
CA THR A 127 -16.24 -5.47 -7.85
C THR A 127 -15.38 -6.73 -7.90
N ALA A 128 -14.05 -6.55 -7.98
CA ALA A 128 -13.11 -7.66 -7.97
C ALA A 128 -11.85 -7.39 -7.13
N LEU A 129 -11.25 -8.47 -6.58
CA LEU A 129 -10.01 -8.42 -5.81
C LEU A 129 -9.04 -9.53 -6.26
N PHE A 130 -7.79 -9.15 -6.50
CA PHE A 130 -6.71 -10.07 -6.87
C PHE A 130 -5.48 -9.90 -5.97
N GLY A 131 -4.89 -11.01 -5.51
CA GLY A 131 -3.62 -11.04 -4.82
C GLY A 131 -3.69 -11.04 -3.30
N LYS A 132 -2.95 -10.16 -2.59
CA LYS A 132 -2.84 -10.18 -1.12
C LYS A 132 -4.06 -9.54 -0.45
N TRP A 133 -4.71 -10.26 0.47
CA TRP A 133 -5.76 -9.74 1.34
C TRP A 133 -5.23 -9.36 2.74
N HIS A 134 -4.73 -10.32 3.48
CA HIS A 134 -4.03 -10.18 4.76
C HIS A 134 -4.86 -9.52 5.88
N LEU A 135 -6.14 -9.83 5.97
CA LEU A 135 -7.03 -9.40 7.04
C LEU A 135 -7.57 -10.56 7.89
N PHE A 136 -7.15 -11.80 7.60
CA PHE A 136 -7.51 -13.06 8.26
C PHE A 136 -8.99 -13.43 8.17
N SER A 137 -9.86 -12.52 7.73
CA SER A 137 -11.25 -12.78 7.34
C SER A 137 -11.35 -13.03 5.83
N ASP A 138 -12.48 -13.59 5.39
CA ASP A 138 -12.77 -13.69 3.96
C ASP A 138 -13.07 -12.31 3.35
N PRO A 139 -12.69 -12.04 2.09
CA PRO A 139 -13.07 -10.81 1.42
C PRO A 139 -14.57 -10.63 1.33
N ALA A 140 -15.05 -9.43 1.66
CA ALA A 140 -16.46 -9.09 1.60
C ALA A 140 -16.71 -7.90 0.66
N GLY A 141 -17.86 -7.89 -0.04
CA GLY A 141 -18.24 -6.82 -0.96
C GLY A 141 -17.60 -6.94 -2.34
N PHE A 142 -17.20 -8.14 -2.73
CA PHE A 142 -16.69 -8.45 -4.07
C PHE A 142 -17.60 -9.45 -4.79
N ASP A 143 -17.81 -9.23 -6.09
CA ASP A 143 -18.47 -10.18 -6.98
C ASP A 143 -17.53 -11.32 -7.33
N TYR A 144 -16.24 -11.02 -7.41
CA TYR A 144 -15.18 -11.99 -7.67
C TYR A 144 -13.93 -11.68 -6.85
N TYR A 145 -13.29 -12.72 -6.29
CA TYR A 145 -11.94 -12.58 -5.76
C TYR A 145 -11.06 -13.79 -6.04
N LYS A 146 -9.78 -13.53 -6.26
CA LYS A 146 -8.72 -14.55 -6.33
C LYS A 146 -7.52 -14.07 -5.53
N ILE A 147 -7.47 -14.50 -4.26
CA ILE A 147 -6.50 -14.03 -3.28
C ILE A 147 -5.49 -15.11 -2.88
N HIS A 148 -4.33 -14.68 -2.38
CA HIS A 148 -3.39 -15.61 -1.76
C HIS A 148 -4.02 -16.29 -0.55
N ALA A 149 -3.90 -17.63 -0.47
CA ALA A 149 -4.48 -18.43 0.61
C ALA A 149 -3.47 -18.83 1.69
N ASN A 150 -2.19 -18.86 1.40
CA ASN A 150 -1.10 -19.27 2.29
C ASN A 150 0.14 -18.38 2.12
N PRO A 151 1.03 -18.28 3.14
CA PRO A 151 0.67 -18.31 4.54
C PRO A 151 -0.11 -17.03 4.93
N SER A 152 -1.01 -17.13 5.90
CA SER A 152 -1.75 -15.96 6.47
C SER A 152 -2.31 -14.97 5.43
N GLN A 153 -2.76 -15.44 4.26
CA GLN A 153 -3.22 -14.65 3.12
C GLN A 153 -2.14 -13.71 2.50
N GLN A 154 -0.86 -13.93 2.82
CA GLN A 154 0.26 -13.16 2.28
C GLN A 154 0.83 -13.74 0.98
N GLY A 155 0.74 -15.06 0.79
CA GLY A 155 1.22 -15.77 -0.39
C GLY A 155 2.73 -16.02 -0.41
N THR A 156 3.16 -16.76 -1.43
CA THR A 156 4.55 -17.01 -1.79
C THR A 156 4.85 -16.42 -3.16
N TYR A 157 6.10 -16.14 -3.48
CA TYR A 157 6.48 -15.61 -4.79
C TYR A 157 6.35 -16.66 -5.90
N TRP A 158 6.72 -17.91 -5.60
CA TRP A 158 6.65 -19.01 -6.56
C TRP A 158 5.60 -20.04 -6.17
N ASP A 159 4.89 -20.53 -7.17
CA ASP A 159 3.87 -21.57 -7.06
C ASP A 159 2.88 -21.31 -5.91
N PRO A 160 2.26 -20.12 -5.84
CA PRO A 160 1.37 -19.74 -4.76
C PRO A 160 0.09 -20.58 -4.72
N VAL A 161 -0.52 -20.66 -3.54
CA VAL A 161 -1.89 -21.15 -3.41
C VAL A 161 -2.82 -19.94 -3.43
N TYR A 162 -3.76 -19.96 -4.38
CA TYR A 162 -4.85 -18.96 -4.44
C TYR A 162 -6.17 -19.55 -3.93
N SER A 163 -6.98 -18.68 -3.36
CA SER A 163 -8.39 -18.93 -3.06
C SER A 163 -9.24 -18.14 -4.05
N THR A 164 -9.99 -18.82 -4.91
CA THR A 164 -10.93 -18.19 -5.83
C THR A 164 -12.34 -18.38 -5.26
N ASN A 165 -12.96 -17.29 -4.79
CA ASN A 165 -14.28 -17.34 -4.15
C ASN A 165 -14.40 -18.49 -3.13
N GLY A 166 -13.37 -18.65 -2.27
CA GLY A 166 -13.29 -19.69 -1.24
C GLY A 166 -12.64 -21.01 -1.67
N LYS A 167 -12.50 -21.31 -2.96
CA LYS A 167 -11.90 -22.56 -3.46
C LYS A 167 -10.40 -22.42 -3.64
N LYS A 168 -9.62 -23.19 -2.87
CA LYS A 168 -8.16 -23.14 -2.88
C LYS A 168 -7.56 -23.99 -3.99
N LYS A 169 -6.57 -23.45 -4.70
CA LYS A 169 -5.79 -24.18 -5.71
C LYS A 169 -4.34 -23.68 -5.72
N LYS A 170 -3.38 -24.60 -5.82
CA LYS A 170 -1.98 -24.27 -6.07
C LYS A 170 -1.80 -23.97 -7.56
N GLU A 171 -1.20 -22.82 -7.86
CA GLU A 171 -0.90 -22.40 -9.22
C GLU A 171 0.61 -22.40 -9.45
N LYS A 172 1.03 -22.79 -10.66
CA LYS A 172 2.45 -22.82 -11.02
C LYS A 172 2.87 -21.50 -11.64
N GLY A 173 3.97 -20.92 -11.14
CA GLY A 173 4.56 -19.71 -11.71
C GLY A 173 4.82 -18.61 -10.67
N TYR A 174 5.18 -17.44 -11.17
CA TYR A 174 5.55 -16.29 -10.34
C TYR A 174 4.32 -15.45 -9.97
N ALA A 175 4.12 -15.19 -8.67
CA ALA A 175 2.90 -14.62 -8.10
C ALA A 175 2.51 -13.28 -8.72
N THR A 176 3.46 -12.35 -8.93
CA THR A 176 3.19 -11.02 -9.47
C THR A 176 2.60 -11.11 -10.88
N ARG A 177 3.16 -11.98 -11.75
CA ARG A 177 2.63 -12.24 -13.09
C ARG A 177 1.27 -12.93 -13.06
N LEU A 178 1.13 -13.95 -12.20
CA LEU A 178 -0.14 -14.69 -12.07
C LEU A 178 -1.27 -13.77 -11.61
N THR A 179 -1.03 -12.94 -10.60
CA THR A 179 -2.01 -11.98 -10.10
C THR A 179 -2.49 -11.03 -11.21
N THR A 180 -1.57 -10.51 -12.01
CA THR A 180 -1.91 -9.67 -13.17
C THR A 180 -2.68 -10.43 -14.24
N ASN A 181 -2.25 -11.65 -14.58
CA ASN A 181 -2.95 -12.46 -15.58
C ASN A 181 -4.41 -12.69 -15.20
N TYR A 182 -4.69 -12.99 -13.92
CA TYR A 182 -6.07 -13.19 -13.44
C TYR A 182 -6.90 -11.90 -13.47
N ALA A 183 -6.29 -10.76 -13.17
CA ALA A 183 -6.96 -9.47 -13.27
C ALA A 183 -7.32 -9.13 -14.72
N LEU A 184 -6.41 -9.38 -15.67
CA LEU A 184 -6.65 -9.16 -17.09
C LEU A 184 -7.70 -10.14 -17.64
N GLU A 185 -7.63 -11.43 -17.30
CA GLU A 185 -8.62 -12.44 -17.66
C GLU A 185 -10.03 -12.06 -17.17
N TRP A 186 -10.14 -11.55 -15.94
CA TRP A 186 -11.40 -11.07 -15.40
C TRP A 186 -11.92 -9.86 -16.15
N LEU A 187 -11.10 -8.87 -16.46
CA LEU A 187 -11.47 -7.72 -17.26
C LEU A 187 -11.95 -8.12 -18.66
N GLU A 188 -11.36 -9.15 -19.25
CA GLU A 188 -11.70 -9.62 -20.60
C GLU A 188 -13.02 -10.39 -20.62
N SER A 189 -13.22 -11.34 -19.68
CA SER A 189 -14.22 -12.40 -19.81
C SER A 189 -15.32 -12.37 -18.74
N GLN A 190 -15.12 -11.74 -17.59
CA GLN A 190 -16.04 -11.83 -16.45
C GLN A 190 -16.57 -10.47 -15.96
N CYS A 191 -15.90 -9.37 -16.32
CA CYS A 191 -16.33 -8.03 -15.96
C CYS A 191 -17.57 -7.65 -16.78
N ASP A 192 -18.63 -7.18 -16.10
CA ASP A 192 -19.82 -6.65 -16.75
C ASP A 192 -19.46 -5.34 -17.50
N LYS A 193 -19.59 -5.36 -18.81
CA LYS A 193 -19.18 -4.23 -19.68
C LYS A 193 -20.16 -3.05 -19.64
N ASP A 194 -21.37 -3.28 -19.15
CA ASP A 194 -22.42 -2.26 -19.06
C ASP A 194 -22.39 -1.49 -17.73
N LYS A 195 -21.49 -1.89 -16.81
CA LYS A 195 -21.33 -1.28 -15.50
C LYS A 195 -19.91 -0.79 -15.28
N PRO A 196 -19.71 0.27 -14.45
CA PRO A 196 -18.39 0.61 -14.01
C PRO A 196 -17.82 -0.48 -13.09
N PHE A 197 -16.51 -0.70 -13.13
CA PHE A 197 -15.87 -1.64 -12.25
C PHE A 197 -15.05 -0.96 -11.14
N CYS A 198 -14.91 -1.65 -10.00
CA CYS A 198 -13.91 -1.39 -8.98
C CYS A 198 -13.03 -2.62 -8.84
N MET A 199 -11.83 -2.58 -9.40
CA MET A 199 -10.84 -3.65 -9.33
C MET A 199 -9.71 -3.30 -8.37
N MET A 200 -9.51 -4.13 -7.35
CA MET A 200 -8.37 -4.06 -6.44
C MET A 200 -7.31 -5.08 -6.88
N LEU A 201 -6.13 -4.59 -7.23
CA LEU A 201 -4.98 -5.38 -7.66
C LEU A 201 -3.87 -5.26 -6.62
N HIS A 202 -3.81 -6.23 -5.70
CA HIS A 202 -2.97 -6.18 -4.51
C HIS A 202 -1.78 -7.14 -4.66
N TYR A 203 -0.61 -6.62 -5.00
CA TYR A 203 0.59 -7.42 -5.10
C TYR A 203 1.16 -7.78 -3.73
N LYS A 204 1.67 -9.03 -3.58
CA LYS A 204 2.55 -9.41 -2.49
C LYS A 204 3.89 -8.65 -2.56
N ALA A 205 4.36 -8.41 -3.76
CA ALA A 205 5.63 -7.74 -4.03
C ALA A 205 5.56 -6.23 -3.66
N PRO A 206 6.63 -5.64 -3.12
CA PRO A 206 7.94 -6.23 -2.83
C PRO A 206 8.17 -6.72 -1.38
N HIS A 207 7.16 -7.21 -0.66
CA HIS A 207 7.31 -7.77 0.70
C HIS A 207 8.36 -8.89 0.75
N ARG A 208 9.07 -9.01 1.88
CA ARG A 208 10.02 -10.11 2.11
C ARG A 208 9.36 -11.49 1.89
N PRO A 209 10.12 -12.53 1.52
CA PRO A 209 11.59 -12.62 1.50
C PRO A 209 12.26 -12.22 0.17
N TRP A 210 11.79 -11.24 -0.54
CA TRP A 210 12.36 -10.60 -1.77
C TRP A 210 12.92 -11.62 -2.77
N GLU A 211 12.08 -12.54 -3.21
CA GLU A 211 12.48 -13.59 -4.16
C GLU A 211 12.21 -13.11 -5.59
N PRO A 212 13.24 -12.80 -6.39
CA PRO A 212 13.07 -12.29 -7.74
C PRO A 212 12.42 -13.29 -8.69
N ASP A 213 11.74 -12.78 -9.71
CA ASP A 213 11.43 -13.57 -10.89
C ASP A 213 12.73 -13.92 -11.64
N SER A 214 12.81 -15.14 -12.18
CA SER A 214 13.99 -15.65 -12.85
C SER A 214 14.49 -14.76 -13.99
N CYS A 215 13.61 -14.06 -14.68
CA CYS A 215 13.98 -13.14 -15.77
C CYS A 215 14.70 -11.87 -15.30
N TYR A 216 14.71 -11.55 -14.00
CA TYR A 216 15.37 -10.36 -13.43
C TYR A 216 16.63 -10.69 -12.62
N LEU A 217 17.10 -11.94 -12.57
CA LEU A 217 18.25 -12.32 -11.74
C LEU A 217 19.54 -11.58 -12.13
N ASP A 218 19.74 -11.33 -13.42
CA ASP A 218 20.92 -10.58 -13.92
C ASP A 218 20.77 -9.06 -13.82
N LEU A 219 19.54 -8.57 -13.55
CA LEU A 219 19.32 -7.13 -13.36
C LEU A 219 20.10 -6.65 -12.13
N PHE A 220 20.80 -5.52 -12.26
CA PHE A 220 21.66 -4.91 -11.24
C PHE A 220 22.89 -5.75 -10.83
N LYS A 221 23.29 -6.77 -11.60
CA LYS A 221 24.44 -7.61 -11.28
C LYS A 221 25.71 -6.77 -11.05
N ASP A 222 25.99 -5.85 -11.97
CA ASP A 222 27.19 -5.01 -11.98
C ASP A 222 26.93 -3.59 -11.43
N VAL A 223 25.79 -3.36 -10.77
CA VAL A 223 25.44 -2.07 -10.16
C VAL A 223 25.84 -2.09 -8.69
N GLU A 224 26.55 -1.08 -8.22
CA GLU A 224 26.68 -0.77 -6.81
C GLU A 224 25.72 0.38 -6.47
N PHE A 225 24.79 0.12 -5.56
CA PHE A 225 23.84 1.13 -5.11
C PHE A 225 24.44 2.02 -4.02
N PRO A 226 24.15 3.32 -4.02
CA PRO A 226 24.62 4.23 -2.98
C PRO A 226 24.01 3.86 -1.63
N TYR A 227 24.78 4.11 -0.57
CA TYR A 227 24.28 3.95 0.80
C TYR A 227 23.48 5.19 1.22
N PRO A 228 22.36 5.02 1.95
CA PRO A 228 21.66 6.16 2.56
C PRO A 228 22.59 6.96 3.49
N ALA A 229 22.38 8.26 3.59
CA ALA A 229 23.18 9.13 4.48
C ALA A 229 23.11 8.71 5.96
N THR A 230 22.05 8.01 6.34
CA THR A 230 21.79 7.50 7.69
C THR A 230 22.15 6.02 7.86
N PHE A 231 22.87 5.40 6.91
CA PHE A 231 23.17 3.96 6.94
C PHE A 231 23.94 3.52 8.18
N ASP A 232 24.81 4.38 8.68
CA ASP A 232 25.65 4.17 9.87
C ASP A 232 25.17 5.01 11.06
N ASP A 233 23.85 5.18 11.21
CA ASP A 233 23.24 5.86 12.36
C ASP A 233 23.63 5.17 13.68
N ASP A 234 24.10 5.96 14.65
CA ASP A 234 24.55 5.49 15.96
C ASP A 234 23.46 5.45 17.04
N TYR A 235 22.26 5.92 16.71
CA TYR A 235 21.07 6.03 17.56
C TYR A 235 21.27 6.76 18.92
N ARG A 236 22.32 7.57 19.06
CA ARG A 236 22.85 8.14 20.30
C ARG A 236 21.81 8.83 21.20
N THR A 237 20.75 9.41 20.63
CA THR A 237 19.66 10.05 21.38
C THR A 237 18.36 9.25 21.38
N ARG A 238 18.37 8.03 20.82
CA ARG A 238 17.22 7.16 20.57
C ARG A 238 17.52 5.69 20.90
N GLU A 239 18.46 5.46 21.79
CA GLU A 239 18.98 4.13 22.17
C GLU A 239 17.88 3.17 22.64
N LYS A 240 16.90 3.68 23.43
CA LYS A 240 15.80 2.86 23.99
C LYS A 240 14.62 2.64 23.03
N THR A 241 14.64 3.26 21.86
CA THR A 241 13.62 3.16 20.82
C THR A 241 14.20 2.47 19.61
N ILE A 242 14.57 3.20 18.57
CA ILE A 242 15.10 2.63 17.33
C ILE A 242 16.42 1.86 17.56
N GLY A 243 17.22 2.24 18.57
CA GLY A 243 18.45 1.53 18.94
C GLY A 243 18.23 0.09 19.41
N GLU A 244 17.05 -0.25 19.93
CA GLU A 244 16.67 -1.62 20.29
C GLU A 244 15.98 -2.40 19.16
N SER A 245 15.94 -1.83 17.94
CA SER A 245 15.30 -2.47 16.81
C SER A 245 15.94 -3.80 16.43
N MET A 246 15.12 -4.81 16.22
CA MET A 246 15.52 -6.12 15.67
C MET A 246 15.30 -6.21 14.15
N ALA A 247 15.41 -5.07 13.45
CA ALA A 247 15.32 -4.96 11.99
C ALA A 247 16.57 -4.34 11.37
N THR A 248 17.75 -4.50 11.98
CA THR A 248 19.01 -3.96 11.42
C THR A 248 19.54 -4.85 10.30
N ILE A 249 20.09 -4.24 9.26
CA ILE A 249 20.73 -4.95 8.13
C ILE A 249 21.93 -5.77 8.64
N GLU A 250 22.68 -5.20 9.55
CA GLU A 250 23.88 -5.85 10.09
C GLU A 250 23.57 -7.17 10.79
N ASN A 251 22.57 -7.19 11.70
CA ASN A 251 22.38 -8.30 12.64
C ASN A 251 21.13 -9.15 12.34
N HIS A 252 20.09 -8.60 11.68
CA HIS A 252 18.78 -9.21 11.66
C HIS A 252 18.29 -9.68 10.27
N LEU A 253 18.98 -9.32 9.18
CA LEU A 253 18.70 -9.93 7.88
C LEU A 253 19.12 -11.40 7.89
N SER A 254 18.15 -12.29 7.69
CA SER A 254 18.39 -13.73 7.65
C SER A 254 19.08 -14.17 6.35
N ARG A 255 19.70 -15.35 6.38
CA ARG A 255 20.25 -15.96 5.16
C ARG A 255 19.15 -16.27 4.14
N GLY A 256 17.95 -16.59 4.62
CA GLY A 256 16.76 -16.79 3.78
C GLY A 256 16.31 -15.51 3.09
N ASP A 257 16.31 -14.39 3.77
CA ASP A 257 16.01 -13.06 3.19
C ASP A 257 17.03 -12.70 2.11
N LEU A 258 18.30 -12.93 2.39
CA LEU A 258 19.41 -12.67 1.48
C LEU A 258 19.53 -13.71 0.34
N LYS A 259 18.63 -14.71 0.27
CA LYS A 259 18.66 -15.77 -0.74
C LYS A 259 20.00 -16.50 -0.83
N GLN A 260 20.63 -16.76 0.32
CA GLN A 260 21.91 -17.47 0.37
C GLN A 260 21.73 -18.96 0.07
N ILE A 261 22.66 -19.52 -0.71
CA ILE A 261 22.71 -20.94 -1.03
C ILE A 261 23.18 -21.72 0.21
N PRO A 262 22.38 -22.65 0.76
CA PRO A 262 22.80 -23.44 1.90
C PRO A 262 23.93 -24.43 1.51
N PRO A 263 24.80 -24.78 2.48
CA PRO A 263 25.82 -25.80 2.27
C PRO A 263 25.23 -27.12 1.76
N THR A 264 26.01 -27.86 0.97
CA THR A 264 25.64 -29.20 0.50
C THR A 264 25.59 -30.20 1.67
N GLY A 265 24.78 -31.24 1.54
CA GLY A 265 24.68 -32.32 2.53
C GLY A 265 23.73 -32.06 3.71
N LEU A 266 23.15 -30.88 3.85
CA LEU A 266 22.17 -30.59 4.90
C LEU A 266 20.83 -31.24 4.60
N SER A 267 20.20 -31.86 5.63
CA SER A 267 18.81 -32.25 5.60
C SER A 267 17.89 -31.02 5.46
N GLN A 268 16.61 -31.23 5.12
CA GLN A 268 15.64 -30.10 4.99
C GLN A 268 15.47 -29.32 6.30
N LYS A 269 15.47 -30.00 7.45
CA LYS A 269 15.38 -29.37 8.77
C LYS A 269 16.59 -28.49 9.06
N GLU A 270 17.80 -28.97 8.74
CA GLU A 270 19.03 -28.21 8.90
C GLU A 270 19.09 -27.03 7.93
N LYS A 271 18.66 -27.19 6.67
CA LYS A 271 18.54 -26.07 5.71
C LYS A 271 17.61 -24.98 6.25
N ASN A 272 16.43 -25.34 6.75
CA ASN A 272 15.49 -24.39 7.33
C ASN A 272 16.09 -23.64 8.52
N LYS A 273 16.77 -24.35 9.43
CA LYS A 273 17.47 -23.75 10.56
C LYS A 273 18.62 -22.83 10.10
N TRP A 274 19.38 -23.23 9.10
CA TRP A 274 20.50 -22.45 8.56
C TRP A 274 20.03 -21.18 7.86
N LEU A 275 18.96 -21.26 7.08
CA LEU A 275 18.35 -20.11 6.43
C LEU A 275 17.71 -19.17 7.46
N TRP A 276 17.31 -19.70 8.58
CA TRP A 276 16.58 -19.00 9.62
C TRP A 276 15.25 -18.45 9.07
N TRP A 277 14.83 -17.28 9.49
CA TRP A 277 13.59 -16.67 9.00
C TRP A 277 13.73 -16.25 7.52
N GLY A 278 12.65 -16.29 6.74
CA GLY A 278 12.69 -15.99 5.31
C GLY A 278 13.11 -17.17 4.40
N GLY A 279 13.50 -18.31 4.99
CA GLY A 279 13.87 -19.52 4.26
C GLY A 279 12.71 -20.23 3.55
N SER A 280 11.48 -19.70 3.65
CA SER A 280 10.30 -20.18 2.93
C SER A 280 10.32 -19.87 1.44
N GLY A 281 11.26 -19.06 0.97
CA GLY A 281 11.50 -18.84 -0.45
C GLY A 281 11.98 -20.13 -1.13
N LYS A 282 11.46 -20.41 -2.33
CA LYS A 282 11.75 -21.63 -3.07
C LYS A 282 13.20 -21.69 -3.56
N ASN A 283 13.76 -20.54 -3.88
CA ASN A 283 15.04 -20.45 -4.55
C ASN A 283 16.05 -19.65 -3.74
N GLN A 284 17.31 -20.08 -3.82
CA GLN A 284 18.45 -19.44 -3.20
C GLN A 284 19.50 -19.19 -4.32
N TYR A 285 20.12 -18.02 -4.34
CA TYR A 285 20.88 -17.56 -5.50
C TYR A 285 22.30 -17.12 -5.20
N TRP A 286 22.60 -16.70 -3.95
CA TRP A 286 23.82 -15.95 -3.65
C TRP A 286 24.68 -16.63 -2.59
N THR A 287 26.00 -16.53 -2.73
CA THR A 287 26.96 -16.94 -1.72
C THR A 287 27.92 -15.76 -1.47
N PRO A 288 28.00 -15.27 -0.21
CA PRO A 288 29.02 -14.28 0.12
C PRO A 288 30.42 -14.87 0.04
N ASP A 289 31.44 -14.03 -0.18
CA ASP A 289 32.82 -14.43 0.05
C ASP A 289 32.99 -14.82 1.53
N ALA A 290 33.61 -15.96 1.78
CA ALA A 290 33.81 -16.50 3.13
C ALA A 290 34.69 -15.61 4.04
N ASN A 291 35.45 -14.71 3.44
CA ASN A 291 36.34 -13.78 4.16
C ASN A 291 35.64 -12.49 4.60
N LEU A 292 34.42 -12.19 4.11
CA LEU A 292 33.69 -10.99 4.48
C LEU A 292 33.31 -11.02 5.98
N LYS A 293 33.67 -9.95 6.70
CA LYS A 293 33.38 -9.76 8.13
C LYS A 293 33.09 -8.28 8.41
N GLY A 294 32.48 -8.00 9.56
CA GLY A 294 32.24 -6.64 10.03
C GLY A 294 31.57 -5.78 8.97
N GLU A 295 32.13 -4.60 8.71
CA GLU A 295 31.60 -3.61 7.79
C GLU A 295 31.43 -4.12 6.34
N ASP A 296 32.38 -4.91 5.83
CA ASP A 296 32.31 -5.46 4.47
C ASP A 296 31.15 -6.46 4.35
N LEU A 297 30.89 -7.26 5.38
CA LEU A 297 29.73 -8.15 5.42
C LEU A 297 28.41 -7.36 5.52
N LYS A 298 28.36 -6.29 6.31
CA LYS A 298 27.20 -5.38 6.40
C LYS A 298 26.89 -4.77 5.03
N LYS A 299 27.92 -4.27 4.33
CA LYS A 299 27.80 -3.72 2.97
C LYS A 299 27.31 -4.76 1.96
N TRP A 300 27.86 -5.96 1.99
CA TRP A 300 27.41 -7.06 1.12
C TRP A 300 25.94 -7.42 1.40
N LYS A 301 25.51 -7.48 2.67
CA LYS A 301 24.12 -7.73 3.04
C LYS A 301 23.20 -6.64 2.47
N PHE A 302 23.58 -5.37 2.63
CA PHE A 302 22.81 -4.25 2.09
C PHE A 302 22.65 -4.33 0.57
N GLN A 303 23.76 -4.50 -0.17
CA GLN A 303 23.74 -4.60 -1.63
C GLN A 303 22.89 -5.78 -2.11
N THR A 304 23.02 -6.93 -1.45
CA THR A 304 22.24 -8.14 -1.79
C THR A 304 20.76 -7.94 -1.52
N TYR A 305 20.40 -7.39 -0.37
CA TYR A 305 19.04 -7.06 0.02
C TYR A 305 18.40 -6.07 -0.96
N LEU A 306 19.06 -4.93 -1.17
CA LEU A 306 18.54 -3.87 -2.03
C LEU A 306 18.36 -4.32 -3.48
N LYS A 307 19.33 -5.03 -4.03
CA LYS A 307 19.23 -5.59 -5.39
C LYS A 307 18.05 -6.55 -5.53
N ASN A 308 17.84 -7.45 -4.57
CA ASN A 308 16.71 -8.38 -4.59
C ASN A 308 15.38 -7.64 -4.47
N TYR A 309 15.29 -6.65 -3.57
CA TYR A 309 14.13 -5.80 -3.42
C TYR A 309 13.78 -5.05 -4.72
N LEU A 310 14.75 -4.40 -5.35
CA LEU A 310 14.55 -3.64 -6.59
C LEU A 310 14.25 -4.53 -7.82
N ARG A 311 14.78 -5.77 -7.87
CA ARG A 311 14.36 -6.78 -8.87
C ARG A 311 12.89 -7.13 -8.75
N VAL A 312 12.42 -7.25 -7.52
CA VAL A 312 11.01 -7.54 -7.25
C VAL A 312 10.14 -6.33 -7.57
N VAL A 313 10.59 -5.10 -7.27
CA VAL A 313 9.92 -3.85 -7.69
C VAL A 313 9.81 -3.76 -9.20
N ARG A 314 10.87 -4.10 -9.95
CA ARG A 314 10.82 -4.13 -11.41
C ARG A 314 9.74 -5.06 -11.94
N SER A 315 9.57 -6.21 -11.30
CA SER A 315 8.46 -7.12 -11.65
C SER A 315 7.08 -6.46 -11.49
N VAL A 316 6.89 -5.67 -10.43
CA VAL A 316 5.63 -4.92 -10.22
C VAL A 316 5.46 -3.87 -11.30
N ASP A 317 6.49 -3.07 -11.57
CA ASP A 317 6.44 -2.00 -12.59
C ASP A 317 6.01 -2.53 -13.96
N ASP A 318 6.64 -3.62 -14.42
CA ASP A 318 6.30 -4.25 -15.70
C ASP A 318 4.85 -4.77 -15.72
N GLN A 319 4.33 -5.28 -14.60
CA GLN A 319 2.94 -5.76 -14.53
C GLN A 319 1.94 -4.60 -14.47
N VAL A 320 2.26 -3.49 -13.82
CA VAL A 320 1.46 -2.26 -13.87
C VAL A 320 1.34 -1.76 -15.31
N GLY A 321 2.46 -1.74 -16.05
CA GLY A 321 2.46 -1.38 -17.46
C GLY A 321 1.49 -2.21 -18.29
N ARG A 322 1.48 -3.54 -18.09
CA ARG A 322 0.56 -4.46 -18.79
C ARG A 322 -0.92 -4.13 -18.54
N VAL A 323 -1.28 -3.81 -17.30
CA VAL A 323 -2.67 -3.47 -16.96
C VAL A 323 -3.08 -2.13 -17.58
N VAL A 324 -2.24 -1.12 -17.47
CA VAL A 324 -2.49 0.20 -18.06
C VAL A 324 -2.60 0.12 -19.60
N GLU A 325 -1.72 -0.66 -20.23
CA GLU A 325 -1.77 -0.91 -21.67
C GLU A 325 -3.08 -1.60 -22.10
N TYR A 326 -3.54 -2.58 -21.32
CA TYR A 326 -4.82 -3.23 -21.54
C TYR A 326 -5.98 -2.23 -21.51
N LEU A 327 -6.02 -1.35 -20.50
CA LEU A 327 -7.06 -0.31 -20.40
C LEU A 327 -7.05 0.61 -21.61
N LYS A 328 -5.86 1.05 -22.07
CA LYS A 328 -5.70 1.89 -23.26
C LYS A 328 -6.20 1.19 -24.54
N LYS A 329 -5.77 -0.05 -24.77
CA LYS A 329 -6.17 -0.83 -25.95
C LYS A 329 -7.68 -1.10 -26.03
N ASN A 330 -8.35 -1.17 -24.89
CA ASN A 330 -9.78 -1.47 -24.81
C ASN A 330 -10.65 -0.21 -24.63
N GLY A 331 -10.08 0.99 -24.75
CA GLY A 331 -10.83 2.25 -24.64
C GLY A 331 -11.40 2.52 -23.23
N LEU A 332 -10.81 1.89 -22.19
CA LEU A 332 -11.24 2.03 -20.80
C LEU A 332 -10.46 3.10 -20.05
N TYR A 333 -9.25 3.44 -20.51
CA TYR A 333 -8.29 4.29 -19.82
C TYR A 333 -8.85 5.68 -19.49
N GLU A 334 -9.51 6.32 -20.47
CA GLU A 334 -10.01 7.69 -20.33
C GLU A 334 -11.10 7.84 -19.26
N ASN A 335 -11.83 6.76 -18.95
CA ASN A 335 -12.85 6.76 -17.88
C ASN A 335 -12.45 5.87 -16.70
N THR A 336 -11.16 5.76 -16.41
CA THR A 336 -10.65 4.96 -15.28
C THR A 336 -9.81 5.81 -14.36
N ILE A 337 -10.16 5.84 -13.07
CA ILE A 337 -9.26 6.32 -12.01
C ILE A 337 -8.27 5.22 -11.72
N ILE A 338 -6.98 5.51 -11.85
CA ILE A 338 -5.89 4.61 -11.50
C ILE A 338 -5.19 5.14 -10.27
N VAL A 339 -5.15 4.35 -9.21
CA VAL A 339 -4.40 4.61 -7.99
C VAL A 339 -3.31 3.56 -7.87
N TYR A 340 -2.06 3.98 -7.73
CA TYR A 340 -0.94 3.14 -7.33
C TYR A 340 -0.43 3.59 -5.97
N MET A 341 -0.30 2.67 -5.00
CA MET A 341 0.29 3.00 -3.70
C MET A 341 0.92 1.81 -2.99
N GLY A 342 1.77 2.10 -2.00
CA GLY A 342 2.19 1.14 -0.98
C GLY A 342 1.16 1.05 0.14
N ASP A 343 1.15 -0.04 0.92
CA ASP A 343 0.29 -0.13 2.10
C ASP A 343 0.87 0.59 3.33
N GLN A 344 2.18 0.82 3.37
CA GLN A 344 2.93 1.72 4.26
C GLN A 344 4.29 2.06 3.63
N GLY A 345 5.09 2.90 4.30
CA GLY A 345 6.48 3.12 3.95
C GLY A 345 7.38 1.93 4.31
N PHE A 346 8.67 2.01 3.96
CA PHE A 346 9.61 0.93 4.18
C PHE A 346 11.05 1.42 4.17
N PHE A 347 11.90 0.93 5.08
CA PHE A 347 13.33 1.25 5.13
C PHE A 347 14.12 0.44 4.10
N LEU A 348 14.94 1.13 3.34
CA LEU A 348 15.88 0.54 2.37
C LEU A 348 17.35 0.82 2.76
N GLY A 349 17.65 0.70 4.04
CA GLY A 349 18.99 0.96 4.59
C GLY A 349 19.10 2.27 5.35
N GLU A 350 18.09 3.13 5.27
CA GLU A 350 18.04 4.32 6.13
C GLU A 350 18.08 3.87 7.60
N HIS A 351 18.81 4.59 8.43
CA HIS A 351 19.10 4.23 9.83
C HIS A 351 19.70 2.82 10.01
N GLY A 352 20.36 2.27 8.99
CA GLY A 352 20.86 0.90 9.01
C GLY A 352 19.77 -0.18 9.07
N LEU A 353 18.51 0.18 8.84
CA LEU A 353 17.34 -0.67 8.99
C LEU A 353 16.81 -1.23 7.66
N TYR A 354 16.01 -2.27 7.78
CA TYR A 354 15.01 -2.72 6.81
C TYR A 354 13.66 -2.86 7.52
N ASP A 355 12.57 -3.10 6.77
CA ASP A 355 11.21 -3.24 7.30
C ASP A 355 10.50 -1.88 7.58
N LYS A 356 9.54 -1.80 8.47
CA LYS A 356 8.59 -0.70 8.70
C LYS A 356 8.26 -0.57 10.18
N ARG A 357 7.07 -0.09 10.53
CA ARG A 357 6.45 -0.02 11.87
C ARG A 357 6.70 1.28 12.64
N TRP A 358 7.75 2.00 12.33
CA TRP A 358 8.12 3.25 12.98
C TRP A 358 7.33 4.44 12.47
N MET A 359 7.28 5.51 13.25
CA MET A 359 6.73 6.81 12.78
C MET A 359 7.80 7.69 12.09
N TYR A 360 9.00 7.16 11.82
CA TYR A 360 10.01 7.84 10.98
C TYR A 360 9.52 7.93 9.53
N GLU A 361 9.96 8.98 8.80
CA GLU A 361 9.42 9.29 7.47
C GLU A 361 9.48 8.10 6.51
N GLU A 362 10.52 7.28 6.55
CA GLU A 362 10.70 6.12 5.67
C GLU A 362 9.60 5.06 5.85
N SER A 363 9.14 4.87 7.07
CA SER A 363 8.07 3.92 7.40
C SER A 363 6.68 4.57 7.36
N LEU A 364 6.60 5.88 7.61
CA LEU A 364 5.37 6.65 7.66
C LEU A 364 4.87 7.04 6.25
N GLN A 365 5.77 7.52 5.39
CA GLN A 365 5.45 7.94 4.03
C GLN A 365 5.37 6.75 3.08
N MET A 366 4.27 6.64 2.35
CA MET A 366 4.11 5.64 1.32
C MET A 366 4.01 6.28 -0.08
N PRO A 367 4.43 5.60 -1.15
CA PRO A 367 4.18 6.10 -2.49
C PRO A 367 2.67 6.11 -2.75
N CYS A 368 2.19 7.19 -3.37
CA CYS A 368 0.82 7.28 -3.87
C CYS A 368 0.80 8.15 -5.13
N LEU A 369 0.41 7.54 -6.24
CA LEU A 369 0.28 8.17 -7.55
C LEU A 369 -1.13 7.93 -8.05
N ILE A 370 -1.79 8.98 -8.53
CA ILE A 370 -3.21 8.91 -8.92
C ILE A 370 -3.39 9.61 -10.27
N SER A 371 -4.05 8.94 -11.21
CA SER A 371 -4.45 9.54 -12.48
C SER A 371 -5.93 9.33 -12.76
N TYR A 372 -6.53 10.33 -13.38
CA TYR A 372 -7.85 10.24 -14.01
C TYR A 372 -7.90 11.23 -15.17
N PRO A 373 -7.74 10.77 -16.41
CA PRO A 373 -7.66 11.64 -17.57
C PRO A 373 -8.83 12.62 -17.68
N GLY A 374 -8.53 13.87 -17.98
CA GLY A 374 -9.54 14.94 -18.10
C GLY A 374 -10.12 15.45 -16.78
N HIS A 375 -9.81 14.84 -15.64
CA HIS A 375 -10.29 15.25 -14.31
C HIS A 375 -9.16 15.67 -13.38
N ILE A 376 -8.08 14.92 -13.32
CA ILE A 376 -6.88 15.26 -12.54
C ILE A 376 -5.85 15.86 -13.50
N PRO A 377 -5.44 17.12 -13.33
CA PRO A 377 -4.40 17.72 -14.17
C PRO A 377 -3.09 16.94 -14.11
N GLU A 378 -2.45 16.79 -15.26
CA GLU A 378 -1.18 16.08 -15.39
C GLU A 378 -0.02 16.81 -14.70
N GLY A 379 0.97 16.06 -14.23
CA GLY A 379 2.22 16.57 -13.69
C GLY A 379 2.12 17.25 -12.32
N GLN A 380 1.01 17.05 -11.59
CA GLN A 380 0.87 17.63 -10.26
C GLN A 380 1.79 16.94 -9.23
N ARG A 381 2.34 17.74 -8.33
CA ARG A 381 3.06 17.29 -7.12
C ARG A 381 2.40 17.93 -5.90
N LEU A 382 1.61 17.15 -5.16
CA LEU A 382 0.80 17.63 -4.05
C LEU A 382 1.53 17.40 -2.72
N LYS A 383 1.88 18.49 -2.03
CA LYS A 383 2.62 18.48 -0.76
C LYS A 383 1.74 18.42 0.48
N ASN A 384 0.42 18.43 0.29
CA ASN A 384 -0.54 18.39 1.38
C ASN A 384 -0.42 17.07 2.18
N LEU A 385 -0.62 17.15 3.50
CA LEU A 385 -0.68 15.97 4.35
C LEU A 385 -1.92 15.14 4.02
N THR A 386 -1.75 14.02 3.36
CA THR A 386 -2.81 13.08 3.03
C THR A 386 -2.59 11.75 3.74
N LEU A 387 -3.66 11.02 4.00
CA LEU A 387 -3.62 9.81 4.82
C LEU A 387 -4.22 8.62 4.06
N ASN A 388 -3.79 7.40 4.40
CA ASN A 388 -4.38 6.19 3.83
C ASN A 388 -5.90 6.09 4.07
N VAL A 389 -6.42 6.64 5.17
CA VAL A 389 -7.87 6.71 5.45
C VAL A 389 -8.64 7.63 4.49
N ASP A 390 -7.96 8.51 3.75
CA ASP A 390 -8.58 9.43 2.78
C ASP A 390 -8.94 8.74 1.45
N ILE A 391 -8.41 7.56 1.18
CA ILE A 391 -8.64 6.82 -0.07
C ILE A 391 -10.11 6.44 -0.23
N ALA A 392 -10.70 5.80 0.78
CA ALA A 392 -12.09 5.35 0.72
C ALA A 392 -13.07 6.51 0.41
N PRO A 393 -13.09 7.63 1.16
CA PRO A 393 -13.98 8.74 0.85
C PRO A 393 -13.66 9.42 -0.50
N THR A 394 -12.40 9.40 -0.96
CA THR A 394 -12.02 9.94 -2.27
C THR A 394 -12.63 9.13 -3.41
N LEU A 395 -12.50 7.81 -3.38
CA LEU A 395 -13.05 6.93 -4.42
C LEU A 395 -14.57 6.98 -4.45
N LEU A 396 -15.24 7.01 -3.28
CA LEU A 396 -16.69 7.18 -3.20
C LEU A 396 -17.14 8.53 -3.77
N ASN A 397 -16.40 9.61 -3.51
CA ASN A 397 -16.72 10.93 -4.05
C ASN A 397 -16.61 10.97 -5.58
N TYR A 398 -15.56 10.39 -6.16
CA TYR A 398 -15.45 10.27 -7.62
C TYR A 398 -16.55 9.41 -8.24
N ALA A 399 -16.98 8.37 -7.54
CA ALA A 399 -18.10 7.53 -7.95
C ALA A 399 -19.48 8.22 -7.81
N GLY A 400 -19.53 9.45 -7.25
CA GLY A 400 -20.79 10.15 -6.97
C GLY A 400 -21.65 9.47 -5.91
N VAL A 401 -21.02 8.68 -5.03
CA VAL A 401 -21.69 7.93 -3.97
C VAL A 401 -21.52 8.65 -2.64
N LYS A 402 -22.58 8.63 -1.81
CA LYS A 402 -22.56 9.28 -0.50
C LYS A 402 -21.46 8.66 0.39
N ILE A 403 -20.62 9.51 0.94
CA ILE A 403 -19.60 9.13 1.93
C ILE A 403 -20.30 8.90 3.29
N PRO A 404 -20.14 7.73 3.93
CA PRO A 404 -20.63 7.51 5.28
C PRO A 404 -20.05 8.50 6.29
N SER A 405 -20.88 8.95 7.23
CA SER A 405 -20.50 9.95 8.23
C SER A 405 -19.52 9.42 9.29
N ASP A 406 -19.37 8.10 9.39
CA ASP A 406 -18.44 7.44 10.30
C ASP A 406 -17.04 7.17 9.68
N MET A 407 -16.84 7.53 8.41
CA MET A 407 -15.50 7.59 7.83
C MET A 407 -14.75 8.79 8.39
N GLN A 408 -13.52 8.56 8.84
CA GLN A 408 -12.65 9.56 9.48
C GLN A 408 -11.69 10.24 8.47
N GLY A 409 -11.53 9.64 7.31
CA GLY A 409 -10.79 10.23 6.19
C GLY A 409 -11.58 11.34 5.50
N VAL A 410 -10.86 12.18 4.77
CA VAL A 410 -11.39 13.32 3.99
C VAL A 410 -11.15 13.09 2.51
N SER A 411 -12.15 13.33 1.66
CA SER A 411 -11.98 13.19 0.21
C SER A 411 -10.93 14.16 -0.34
N MET A 412 -9.92 13.59 -1.01
CA MET A 412 -8.86 14.34 -1.70
C MET A 412 -9.30 14.88 -3.07
N LYS A 413 -10.55 14.63 -3.51
CA LYS A 413 -11.00 14.99 -4.87
C LYS A 413 -10.71 16.45 -5.21
N GLY A 414 -11.07 17.38 -4.32
CA GLY A 414 -10.82 18.80 -4.56
C GLY A 414 -9.32 19.15 -4.67
N LEU A 415 -8.44 18.51 -3.85
CA LEU A 415 -7.00 18.69 -3.99
C LEU A 415 -6.50 18.19 -5.35
N LEU A 416 -6.93 16.98 -5.74
CA LEU A 416 -6.54 16.34 -6.99
C LEU A 416 -7.01 17.13 -8.22
N GLU A 417 -8.17 17.77 -8.16
CA GLU A 417 -8.72 18.62 -9.21
C GLU A 417 -8.21 20.08 -9.16
N GLY A 418 -7.34 20.40 -8.20
CA GLY A 418 -6.69 21.72 -8.10
C GLY A 418 -7.54 22.84 -7.45
N ASP A 419 -8.56 22.48 -6.65
CA ASP A 419 -9.39 23.44 -5.91
C ASP A 419 -8.58 24.14 -4.82
N LYS A 420 -8.28 25.43 -5.04
CA LYS A 420 -7.48 26.25 -4.11
C LYS A 420 -8.19 26.51 -2.77
N THR A 421 -9.52 26.44 -2.72
CA THR A 421 -10.28 26.58 -1.48
C THR A 421 -10.10 25.35 -0.60
N VAL A 422 -10.17 24.15 -1.19
CA VAL A 422 -9.90 22.89 -0.50
C VAL A 422 -8.44 22.84 -0.03
N GLU A 423 -7.48 23.18 -0.90
CA GLU A 423 -6.06 23.22 -0.58
C GLU A 423 -5.75 24.12 0.62
N LYS A 424 -6.29 25.35 0.64
CA LYS A 424 -6.10 26.32 1.73
C LYS A 424 -6.61 25.81 3.07
N ASN A 425 -7.73 25.11 3.06
CA ASN A 425 -8.41 24.60 4.26
C ASN A 425 -8.01 23.16 4.63
N TRP A 426 -7.05 22.59 3.92
CA TRP A 426 -6.61 21.22 4.16
C TRP A 426 -5.93 21.07 5.52
N ARG A 427 -5.98 19.84 6.09
CA ARG A 427 -5.35 19.53 7.39
C ARG A 427 -3.88 19.96 7.45
N LYS A 428 -3.43 20.36 8.65
CA LYS A 428 -2.05 20.78 8.93
C LYS A 428 -1.31 19.82 9.84
N SER A 429 -1.99 18.78 10.32
CA SER A 429 -1.44 17.75 11.19
C SER A 429 -2.03 16.39 10.86
N ALA A 430 -1.25 15.34 11.07
CA ALA A 430 -1.61 13.95 10.89
C ALA A 430 -1.37 13.18 12.18
N TYR A 431 -2.34 12.38 12.59
CA TYR A 431 -2.25 11.50 13.74
C TYR A 431 -1.78 10.12 13.31
N TYR A 432 -0.97 9.47 14.15
CA TYR A 432 -0.40 8.14 13.92
C TYR A 432 -0.55 7.24 15.14
N GLN A 433 -0.70 5.94 14.92
CA GLN A 433 -0.85 4.90 15.95
C GLN A 433 -0.07 3.65 15.55
N TYR A 434 0.58 2.99 16.53
CA TYR A 434 1.19 1.67 16.36
C TYR A 434 1.04 0.85 17.64
N PHE A 435 0.74 -0.47 17.53
CA PHE A 435 0.35 -1.30 18.67
C PHE A 435 1.10 -2.63 18.79
N GLU A 436 1.65 -3.20 17.71
CA GLU A 436 2.25 -4.53 17.72
C GLU A 436 3.56 -4.56 18.51
N TYR A 437 3.72 -5.56 19.43
CA TYR A 437 4.90 -5.68 20.28
C TYR A 437 5.03 -7.12 20.83
N PRO A 438 6.25 -7.61 21.12
CA PRO A 438 7.57 -7.18 20.61
C PRO A 438 7.89 -7.79 19.24
N LYS A 439 7.22 -8.92 18.89
CA LYS A 439 7.45 -9.60 17.61
C LYS A 439 7.00 -8.69 16.45
N TRP A 440 7.72 -8.59 15.37
CA TRP A 440 8.95 -9.34 15.05
C TRP A 440 10.21 -8.50 15.23
N HIS A 441 10.13 -7.21 15.42
CA HIS A 441 11.25 -6.29 15.27
C HIS A 441 11.51 -5.44 16.51
N ASN A 442 10.89 -5.80 17.63
CA ASN A 442 11.01 -5.10 18.93
C ASN A 442 10.70 -3.60 18.85
N VAL A 443 9.69 -3.24 18.06
CA VAL A 443 9.23 -1.85 17.96
C VAL A 443 8.26 -1.54 19.07
N GLN A 444 8.60 -0.58 19.94
CA GLN A 444 7.73 -0.15 21.02
C GLN A 444 6.42 0.44 20.51
N PRO A 445 5.25 0.10 21.08
CA PRO A 445 4.00 0.76 20.77
C PRO A 445 4.07 2.26 20.99
N HIS A 446 3.57 3.02 20.03
CA HIS A 446 3.66 4.47 20.05
C HIS A 446 2.52 5.14 19.30
N TYR A 447 2.31 6.40 19.58
CA TYR A 447 1.46 7.29 18.82
C TYR A 447 2.13 8.65 18.69
N GLY A 448 1.66 9.46 17.77
CA GLY A 448 2.24 10.77 17.58
C GLY A 448 1.49 11.68 16.63
N VAL A 449 2.06 12.85 16.43
CA VAL A 449 1.58 13.84 15.46
C VAL A 449 2.71 14.27 14.53
N ARG A 450 2.39 14.39 13.25
CA ARG A 450 3.25 14.94 12.21
C ARG A 450 2.57 16.18 11.62
N THR A 451 3.28 17.31 11.60
CA THR A 451 2.89 18.53 10.90
C THR A 451 3.78 18.73 9.67
N ASP A 452 3.61 19.82 8.92
CA ASP A 452 4.51 20.10 7.78
C ASP A 452 5.99 20.22 8.18
N ARG A 453 6.28 20.60 9.43
CA ARG A 453 7.65 20.82 9.91
C ARG A 453 8.05 19.93 11.08
N TYR A 454 7.12 19.64 11.98
CA TYR A 454 7.45 19.02 13.27
C TYR A 454 6.83 17.65 13.41
N LYS A 455 7.52 16.79 14.13
CA LYS A 455 7.04 15.47 14.54
C LYS A 455 7.22 15.31 16.04
N LEU A 456 6.21 14.75 16.72
CA LEU A 456 6.27 14.39 18.13
C LEU A 456 5.72 12.98 18.29
N ILE A 457 6.51 12.09 18.90
CA ILE A 457 6.21 10.67 19.09
C ILE A 457 6.23 10.35 20.56
N HIS A 458 5.26 9.54 21.04
CA HIS A 458 5.22 9.01 22.40
C HIS A 458 5.27 7.50 22.40
N PHE A 459 6.35 6.92 22.87
CA PHE A 459 6.51 5.50 23.14
C PHE A 459 6.03 5.21 24.55
N TYR A 460 4.95 4.42 24.71
CA TYR A 460 4.16 4.42 25.94
C TYR A 460 4.09 3.09 26.68
N TYR A 461 4.67 2.02 26.16
CA TYR A 461 4.46 0.67 26.71
C TYR A 461 5.45 0.34 27.82
N ASN A 462 6.65 -0.21 27.51
CA ASN A 462 7.69 -0.55 28.48
C ASN A 462 8.54 0.65 28.88
N ILE A 463 8.50 1.68 28.08
CA ILE A 463 9.21 2.94 28.26
C ILE A 463 8.19 4.07 28.25
N ASP A 464 8.52 5.18 28.86
CA ASP A 464 7.78 6.44 28.75
C ASP A 464 8.74 7.45 28.13
N GLN A 465 8.90 7.37 26.82
CA GLN A 465 9.84 8.20 26.08
C GLN A 465 9.16 9.00 25.01
N TRP A 466 9.51 10.27 24.94
CA TRP A 466 9.10 11.16 23.87
C TRP A 466 10.26 11.44 22.92
N GLU A 467 9.95 11.51 21.64
CA GLU A 467 10.87 11.99 20.62
C GLU A 467 10.26 13.18 19.88
N PHE A 468 11.06 14.20 19.65
CA PHE A 468 10.67 15.40 18.91
C PHE A 468 11.70 15.71 17.83
N TYR A 469 11.21 16.00 16.62
CA TYR A 469 12.02 16.34 15.47
C TYR A 469 11.50 17.62 14.80
N ASP A 470 12.45 18.54 14.48
CA ASP A 470 12.25 19.61 13.53
C ASP A 470 12.76 19.15 12.16
N MET A 471 11.88 18.59 11.33
CA MET A 471 12.23 17.96 10.06
C MET A 471 12.78 18.95 9.01
N GLN A 472 12.69 20.26 9.26
CA GLN A 472 13.38 21.26 8.45
C GLN A 472 14.86 21.36 8.83
N ALA A 473 15.19 21.23 10.11
CA ALA A 473 16.55 21.29 10.63
C ALA A 473 17.25 19.92 10.57
N ASP A 474 16.50 18.85 10.82
CA ASP A 474 16.93 17.46 10.81
C ASP A 474 15.95 16.60 9.99
N PRO A 475 16.03 16.66 8.65
CA PRO A 475 15.12 15.93 7.76
C PRO A 475 15.29 14.41 7.84
N ASN A 476 16.38 13.94 8.42
CA ASN A 476 16.69 12.52 8.60
C ASN A 476 16.39 11.99 10.01
N GLU A 477 15.80 12.82 10.88
CA GLU A 477 15.35 12.41 12.22
C GLU A 477 16.46 11.74 13.07
N LEU A 478 17.70 12.24 12.96
CA LEU A 478 18.88 11.66 13.63
C LEU A 478 18.99 12.03 15.10
N THR A 479 18.45 13.19 15.49
CA THR A 479 18.65 13.72 16.85
C THR A 479 17.32 14.07 17.52
N ASN A 480 16.97 13.30 18.54
CA ASN A 480 15.81 13.62 19.39
C ASN A 480 16.04 14.93 20.13
N GLN A 481 15.20 15.92 19.89
CA GLN A 481 15.25 17.27 20.47
C GLN A 481 14.19 17.49 21.57
N TYR A 482 13.59 16.43 22.11
CA TYR A 482 12.49 16.57 23.07
C TYR A 482 12.87 17.38 24.32
N ASP A 483 14.07 17.18 24.84
CA ASP A 483 14.56 17.86 26.04
C ASP A 483 15.24 19.23 25.75
N ASN A 484 15.28 19.65 24.48
CA ASN A 484 15.85 20.94 24.12
C ASN A 484 14.89 22.08 24.50
N PRO A 485 15.28 22.99 25.43
CA PRO A 485 14.39 24.06 25.91
C PRO A 485 13.94 25.04 24.82
N ALA A 486 14.69 25.14 23.72
CA ALA A 486 14.30 25.97 22.57
C ALA A 486 12.98 25.52 21.94
N TYR A 487 12.65 24.24 22.01
CA TYR A 487 11.42 23.66 21.45
C TYR A 487 10.30 23.45 22.47
N ALA A 488 10.51 23.78 23.76
CA ALA A 488 9.54 23.49 24.82
C ALA A 488 8.12 24.04 24.57
N LYS A 489 8.01 25.24 23.96
CA LYS A 489 6.70 25.80 23.58
C LYS A 489 6.03 24.99 22.47
N ILE A 490 6.78 24.63 21.44
CA ILE A 490 6.28 23.86 20.27
C ILE A 490 5.83 22.48 20.73
N ILE A 491 6.63 21.81 21.55
CA ILE A 491 6.30 20.48 22.12
C ILE A 491 4.98 20.53 22.90
N ARG A 492 4.76 21.57 23.72
CA ARG A 492 3.49 21.75 24.44
C ARG A 492 2.29 21.92 23.49
N GLU A 493 2.45 22.67 22.41
CA GLU A 493 1.38 22.83 21.42
C GLU A 493 1.10 21.52 20.65
N LEU A 494 2.14 20.76 20.30
CA LEU A 494 1.98 19.46 19.65
C LEU A 494 1.32 18.42 20.58
N LYS A 495 1.60 18.45 21.87
CA LYS A 495 0.87 17.60 22.86
C LYS A 495 -0.62 17.93 22.92
N LYS A 496 -0.97 19.21 22.85
CA LYS A 496 -2.40 19.62 22.75
C LYS A 496 -3.02 19.17 21.42
N GLU A 497 -2.26 19.27 20.34
CA GLU A 497 -2.75 18.81 19.02
C GLU A 497 -2.96 17.29 19.00
N ILE A 498 -2.09 16.49 19.63
CA ILE A 498 -2.32 15.04 19.82
C ILE A 498 -3.66 14.80 20.52
N VAL A 499 -3.94 15.47 21.64
CA VAL A 499 -5.19 15.29 22.40
C VAL A 499 -6.41 15.69 21.56
N LYS A 500 -6.29 16.77 20.78
CA LYS A 500 -7.35 17.21 19.86
C LYS A 500 -7.62 16.15 18.78
N LEU A 501 -6.57 15.64 18.12
CA LEU A 501 -6.69 14.61 17.08
C LEU A 501 -7.19 13.27 17.63
N GLN A 502 -6.77 12.88 18.81
CA GLN A 502 -7.31 11.70 19.51
C GLN A 502 -8.83 11.82 19.70
N LYS A 503 -9.31 12.98 20.14
CA LYS A 503 -10.74 13.24 20.26
C LYS A 503 -11.45 13.26 18.91
N GLU A 504 -10.84 13.89 17.90
CA GLU A 504 -11.39 13.99 16.54
C GLU A 504 -11.55 12.61 15.89
N TYR A 505 -10.55 11.73 16.07
CA TYR A 505 -10.53 10.39 15.50
C TYR A 505 -11.08 9.30 16.45
N ASN A 506 -11.78 9.72 17.51
CA ASN A 506 -12.42 8.82 18.47
C ASN A 506 -11.44 7.83 19.13
N ASP A 507 -10.19 8.24 19.31
CA ASP A 507 -9.18 7.49 20.04
C ASP A 507 -9.14 7.93 21.51
N THR A 508 -10.10 7.42 22.28
CA THR A 508 -10.30 7.82 23.67
C THR A 508 -9.61 6.93 24.69
N MET A 509 -8.78 5.98 24.24
CA MET A 509 -8.06 5.05 25.12
C MET A 509 -7.07 5.79 26.02
N SER A 510 -7.16 5.55 27.33
CA SER A 510 -6.12 5.93 28.30
C SER A 510 -4.81 5.16 28.05
N LEU A 511 -3.72 5.63 28.60
CA LEU A 511 -2.43 4.91 28.53
C LEU A 511 -2.53 3.51 29.15
N GLU A 512 -3.30 3.35 30.22
CA GLU A 512 -3.51 2.05 30.87
C GLU A 512 -4.27 1.09 29.94
N GLU A 513 -5.31 1.55 29.26
CA GLU A 513 -6.06 0.74 28.30
C GLU A 513 -5.18 0.35 27.10
N ARG A 514 -4.34 1.27 26.59
CA ARG A 514 -3.37 0.96 25.53
C ARG A 514 -2.37 -0.10 25.94
N ARG A 515 -1.83 -0.03 27.16
CA ARG A 515 -0.91 -1.04 27.72
C ARG A 515 -1.61 -2.38 27.86
N LYS A 516 -2.82 -2.43 28.41
CA LYS A 516 -3.64 -3.66 28.48
C LYS A 516 -3.95 -4.24 27.09
N LEU A 517 -4.19 -3.39 26.09
CA LEU A 517 -4.39 -3.84 24.71
C LEU A 517 -3.12 -4.49 24.15
N THR A 518 -1.96 -3.89 24.40
CA THR A 518 -0.67 -4.47 24.03
C THR A 518 -0.44 -5.82 24.73
N ASP A 519 -0.68 -5.90 26.05
CA ASP A 519 -0.56 -7.15 26.85
C ASP A 519 -1.46 -8.26 26.29
N LYS A 520 -2.70 -7.91 25.92
CA LYS A 520 -3.69 -8.86 25.39
C LYS A 520 -3.23 -9.54 24.10
N TYR A 521 -2.55 -8.80 23.22
CA TYR A 521 -2.13 -9.28 21.91
C TYR A 521 -0.62 -9.48 21.80
N MET A 522 0.09 -9.41 22.93
CA MET A 522 1.55 -9.54 22.97
C MET A 522 2.01 -10.87 22.41
N LEU A 523 2.93 -10.80 21.47
CA LEU A 523 3.56 -11.96 20.84
C LEU A 523 4.85 -12.27 21.58
N LYS A 524 4.83 -13.30 22.41
CA LYS A 524 6.05 -13.79 23.05
C LYS A 524 6.91 -14.54 22.05
N TYR A 525 8.23 -14.34 22.15
CA TYR A 525 9.16 -15.22 21.45
C TYR A 525 9.04 -16.61 22.11
N GLU A 526 8.83 -17.65 21.31
CA GLU A 526 9.01 -19.03 21.77
C GLU A 526 10.51 -19.22 22.05
N GLU A 527 10.86 -19.68 23.24
CA GLU A 527 12.24 -19.95 23.66
C GLU A 527 12.91 -21.05 22.85
#